data_8181a6314727459aa6c6a235d439ddc3
#
_entry.id   8181a6314727459aa6c6a235d439ddc3
#
_cell.length_a   1.000
_cell.length_b   1.000
_cell.length_c   1.000
_cell.angle_alpha   90.00
_cell.angle_beta   90.00
_cell.angle_gamma   90.00
#
_symmetry.space_group_name_H-M   'P 1'
#
loop_
_entity.id
_entity.type
_entity.pdbx_description
1 polymer ?
#
loop_
_entity_poly.entity_id
_entity_poly.type
_entity_poly.pdbx_seq_one_letter_code
_entity_poly.pdbx_strand_id
1 'polypeptide(L)'
;MLKKLTILLFIYGCYFTVAGQQEAPKLSSPGAYTWIWLPDPQTYQKFGRNQPLFETMIQWIKDQRQKLNIQLVFCTGDLVEQNNILQPDSINGDQTSLEQWRSVSGAFNKLNGVLPYILCTGNHDYGIKSAENRYSQFNSYFPPQGNALTQSLLVEMAPNAAGAKTLENACYEWRSPTGQNFLLFSLEFAPRAAILAWTKEVAARPAYKQHIGVVITHSYLNSTGKRIEKENYAVTDANYGEAIYKALIQPAGNIRFVFSGHIGNSDEHRDQVGYRLDTNAAKKEIHQVVFNAQREGGGWHGNGGDGWLRILEFLPDKRTIKVYTFSPFFYISPATRHLAWRREAYDQFEIRY
;
A
#
# COMPACT_ATOMS: atom_id res chain seq x y z
N MET A 1 -4.92 -64.20 -54.63
CA MET A 1 -5.05 -62.73 -54.61
C MET A 1 -5.16 -62.22 -53.18
N LEU A 2 -4.03 -61.79 -52.57
CA LEU A 2 -4.02 -61.25 -51.21
C LEU A 2 -4.17 -59.71 -51.33
N LYS A 3 -5.26 -59.17 -50.76
CA LYS A 3 -5.41 -57.70 -50.64
C LYS A 3 -4.60 -57.22 -49.43
N LYS A 4 -3.59 -56.39 -49.69
CA LYS A 4 -2.83 -55.67 -48.65
C LYS A 4 -3.73 -54.54 -48.08
N LEU A 5 -3.99 -54.60 -46.78
CA LEU A 5 -4.69 -53.55 -46.05
C LEU A 5 -3.63 -52.59 -45.50
N THR A 6 -3.56 -51.38 -46.02
CA THR A 6 -2.66 -50.34 -45.52
C THR A 6 -3.39 -49.58 -44.42
N ILE A 7 -2.95 -49.73 -43.16
CA ILE A 7 -3.45 -48.95 -42.01
C ILE A 7 -2.68 -47.66 -41.96
N LEU A 8 -3.35 -46.53 -42.21
CA LEU A 8 -2.82 -45.18 -42.00
C LEU A 8 -3.00 -44.83 -40.52
N LEU A 9 -1.92 -44.79 -39.73
CA LEU A 9 -1.95 -44.23 -38.37
C LEU A 9 -1.91 -42.72 -38.44
N PHE A 10 -3.01 -42.07 -38.13
CA PHE A 10 -3.02 -40.64 -37.86
C PHE A 10 -2.51 -40.37 -36.43
N ILE A 11 -1.27 -39.89 -36.31
CA ILE A 11 -0.71 -39.39 -35.06
C ILE A 11 -1.29 -37.96 -34.89
N TYR A 12 -2.31 -37.83 -34.04
CA TYR A 12 -2.74 -36.54 -33.53
C TYR A 12 -1.68 -36.02 -32.58
N GLY A 13 -0.79 -35.16 -33.07
CA GLY A 13 0.11 -34.39 -32.22
C GLY A 13 -0.71 -33.39 -31.40
N CYS A 14 -0.97 -33.70 -30.12
CA CYS A 14 -1.43 -32.70 -29.16
C CYS A 14 -0.31 -31.67 -29.01
N TYR A 15 -0.43 -30.55 -29.69
CA TYR A 15 0.32 -29.35 -29.36
C TYR A 15 -0.19 -28.82 -28.04
N PHE A 16 0.40 -29.22 -26.92
CA PHE A 16 0.30 -28.48 -25.70
C PHE A 16 0.99 -27.13 -25.95
N THR A 17 0.21 -26.10 -26.20
CA THR A 17 0.71 -24.72 -26.05
C THR A 17 1.09 -24.59 -24.58
N VAL A 18 2.39 -24.65 -24.28
CA VAL A 18 2.92 -24.24 -23.00
C VAL A 18 2.51 -22.77 -22.87
N ALA A 19 1.46 -22.51 -22.10
CA ALA A 19 1.10 -21.15 -21.69
C ALA A 19 2.39 -20.56 -21.11
N GLY A 20 2.90 -19.49 -21.72
CA GLY A 20 4.21 -18.95 -21.41
C GLY A 20 4.33 -18.75 -19.92
N GLN A 21 5.37 -19.30 -19.30
CA GLN A 21 5.71 -19.04 -17.91
C GLN A 21 5.70 -17.53 -17.72
N GLN A 22 4.76 -16.99 -16.96
CA GLN A 22 4.75 -15.55 -16.71
C GLN A 22 6.03 -15.20 -15.96
N GLU A 23 6.76 -14.24 -16.51
CA GLU A 23 8.06 -13.86 -16.00
C GLU A 23 8.00 -13.33 -14.58
N ALA A 24 9.02 -13.65 -13.78
CA ALA A 24 9.24 -13.00 -12.49
C ALA A 24 9.34 -11.48 -12.68
N PRO A 25 8.92 -10.67 -11.70
CA PRO A 25 9.17 -9.24 -11.74
C PRO A 25 10.65 -8.94 -11.96
N LYS A 26 10.92 -8.00 -12.85
CA LYS A 26 12.26 -7.51 -13.17
C LYS A 26 12.21 -6.03 -13.47
N LEU A 27 13.30 -5.33 -13.21
CA LEU A 27 13.43 -3.93 -13.60
C LEU A 27 13.34 -3.78 -15.11
N SER A 28 12.60 -2.80 -15.60
CA SER A 28 12.46 -2.51 -17.03
C SER A 28 13.63 -1.72 -17.60
N SER A 29 14.45 -1.11 -16.72
CA SER A 29 15.61 -0.32 -17.12
C SER A 29 16.77 -0.48 -16.12
N PRO A 30 18.02 -0.57 -16.58
CA PRO A 30 19.19 -0.49 -15.71
C PRO A 30 19.18 0.83 -14.93
N GLY A 31 19.51 0.78 -13.63
CA GLY A 31 19.50 1.95 -12.75
C GLY A 31 18.12 2.38 -12.24
N ALA A 32 17.04 1.70 -12.63
CA ALA A 32 15.74 1.86 -11.99
C ALA A 32 15.77 1.32 -10.54
N TYR A 33 14.87 1.83 -9.72
CA TYR A 33 14.65 1.35 -8.34
C TYR A 33 13.15 1.26 -8.07
N THR A 34 12.76 0.54 -7.02
CA THR A 34 11.34 0.34 -6.73
C THR A 34 10.97 0.73 -5.31
N TRP A 35 9.74 1.17 -5.14
CA TRP A 35 9.00 1.15 -3.89
C TRP A 35 7.92 0.08 -3.96
N ILE A 36 7.63 -0.56 -2.83
CA ILE A 36 6.53 -1.51 -2.73
C ILE A 36 5.40 -0.87 -1.92
N TRP A 37 4.21 -0.89 -2.49
CA TRP A 37 2.98 -0.43 -1.85
C TRP A 37 2.12 -1.63 -1.45
N LEU A 38 1.93 -1.78 -0.15
CA LEU A 38 1.04 -2.77 0.44
C LEU A 38 -0.32 -2.12 0.68
N PRO A 39 -1.42 -2.73 0.21
CA PRO A 39 -2.77 -2.29 0.53
C PRO A 39 -3.12 -2.66 1.97
N ASP A 40 -4.36 -2.41 2.36
CA ASP A 40 -4.91 -2.65 3.69
C ASP A 40 -4.80 -4.14 4.10
N PRO A 41 -3.95 -4.51 5.08
CA PRO A 41 -3.72 -5.91 5.42
C PRO A 41 -4.74 -6.50 6.41
N GLN A 42 -5.73 -5.75 6.85
CA GLN A 42 -6.67 -6.13 7.92
C GLN A 42 -7.32 -7.49 7.71
N THR A 43 -7.76 -7.81 6.49
CA THR A 43 -8.41 -9.09 6.17
C THR A 43 -7.46 -10.28 6.19
N TYR A 44 -6.15 -10.06 6.07
CA TYR A 44 -5.16 -11.10 6.36
C TYR A 44 -5.05 -11.34 7.88
N GLN A 45 -5.16 -10.28 8.69
CA GLN A 45 -4.88 -10.36 10.13
C GLN A 45 -6.04 -10.91 10.95
N LYS A 46 -7.28 -10.66 10.52
CA LYS A 46 -8.47 -11.06 11.27
C LYS A 46 -8.73 -12.56 11.35
N PHE A 47 -8.18 -13.34 10.43
CA PHE A 47 -8.25 -14.82 10.46
C PHE A 47 -6.85 -15.42 10.56
N GLY A 48 -6.61 -16.24 11.56
CA GLY A 48 -5.32 -16.93 11.76
C GLY A 48 -4.85 -17.70 10.53
N ARG A 49 -5.80 -18.29 9.78
CA ARG A 49 -5.52 -19.02 8.52
C ARG A 49 -4.95 -18.13 7.40
N ASN A 50 -5.21 -16.81 7.43
CA ASN A 50 -4.79 -15.88 6.38
C ASN A 50 -3.44 -15.21 6.69
N GLN A 51 -3.03 -15.14 7.96
CA GLN A 51 -1.80 -14.47 8.40
C GLN A 51 -0.55 -14.95 7.63
N PRO A 52 -0.38 -16.25 7.33
CA PRO A 52 0.77 -16.72 6.53
C PRO A 52 0.82 -16.14 5.11
N LEU A 53 -0.31 -15.69 4.53
CA LEU A 53 -0.30 -15.06 3.21
C LEU A 53 0.40 -13.69 3.28
N PHE A 54 0.08 -12.87 4.28
CA PHE A 54 0.74 -11.58 4.48
C PHE A 54 2.22 -11.76 4.80
N GLU A 55 2.57 -12.75 5.63
CA GLU A 55 3.95 -13.11 5.89
C GLU A 55 4.71 -13.49 4.60
N THR A 56 4.05 -14.23 3.69
CA THR A 56 4.60 -14.60 2.39
C THR A 56 4.86 -13.36 1.51
N MET A 57 3.97 -12.36 1.52
CA MET A 57 4.19 -11.09 0.83
C MET A 57 5.43 -10.37 1.35
N ILE A 58 5.55 -10.25 2.67
CA ILE A 58 6.71 -9.59 3.31
C ILE A 58 8.00 -10.36 3.05
N GLN A 59 7.97 -11.70 3.13
CA GLN A 59 9.15 -12.51 2.83
C GLN A 59 9.57 -12.36 1.35
N TRP A 60 8.61 -12.36 0.43
CA TRP A 60 8.90 -12.13 -0.98
C TRP A 60 9.55 -10.76 -1.22
N ILE A 61 9.06 -9.69 -0.57
CA ILE A 61 9.66 -8.35 -0.65
C ILE A 61 11.13 -8.40 -0.22
N LYS A 62 11.40 -9.05 0.91
CA LYS A 62 12.75 -9.22 1.44
C LYS A 62 13.66 -9.96 0.43
N ASP A 63 13.18 -11.06 -0.13
CA ASP A 63 13.94 -11.91 -1.05
C ASP A 63 14.20 -11.21 -2.41
N GLN A 64 13.27 -10.36 -2.86
CA GLN A 64 13.41 -9.61 -4.12
C GLN A 64 14.15 -8.27 -3.96
N ARG A 65 14.57 -7.88 -2.75
CA ARG A 65 15.17 -6.58 -2.46
C ARG A 65 16.26 -6.19 -3.45
N GLN A 66 17.22 -7.07 -3.70
CA GLN A 66 18.36 -6.78 -4.59
C GLN A 66 17.94 -6.81 -6.06
N LYS A 67 17.16 -7.83 -6.45
CA LYS A 67 16.76 -8.04 -7.85
C LYS A 67 15.89 -6.91 -8.40
N LEU A 68 14.98 -6.40 -7.57
CA LEU A 68 14.10 -5.29 -7.92
C LEU A 68 14.61 -3.93 -7.39
N ASN A 69 15.82 -3.89 -6.83
CA ASN A 69 16.38 -2.69 -6.22
C ASN A 69 15.36 -1.96 -5.33
N ILE A 70 14.70 -2.73 -4.43
CA ILE A 70 13.66 -2.19 -3.54
C ILE A 70 14.32 -1.27 -2.53
N GLN A 71 13.82 -0.04 -2.42
CA GLN A 71 14.37 1.01 -1.56
C GLN A 71 13.46 1.37 -0.40
N LEU A 72 12.15 1.18 -0.54
CA LEU A 72 11.14 1.56 0.44
C LEU A 72 9.92 0.65 0.32
N VAL A 73 9.31 0.33 1.46
CA VAL A 73 7.98 -0.28 1.56
C VAL A 73 7.04 0.72 2.23
N PHE A 74 5.81 0.85 1.77
CA PHE A 74 4.80 1.61 2.51
C PHE A 74 3.44 0.91 2.49
N CYS A 75 2.63 1.19 3.51
CA CYS A 75 1.28 0.65 3.67
C CYS A 75 0.29 1.77 3.98
N THR A 76 -0.89 1.69 3.40
CA THR A 76 -1.89 2.75 3.43
C THR A 76 -2.91 2.66 4.57
N GLY A 77 -2.62 1.89 5.61
CA GLY A 77 -3.45 1.80 6.83
C GLY A 77 -4.28 0.53 6.91
N ASP A 78 -5.19 0.49 7.87
CA ASP A 78 -6.00 -0.68 8.23
C ASP A 78 -5.13 -1.92 8.44
N LEU A 79 -4.14 -1.76 9.34
CA LEU A 79 -3.15 -2.80 9.66
C LEU A 79 -3.79 -4.00 10.35
N VAL A 80 -4.86 -3.76 11.11
CA VAL A 80 -5.67 -4.76 11.80
C VAL A 80 -7.14 -4.55 11.48
N GLU A 81 -7.97 -5.55 11.72
CA GLU A 81 -9.43 -5.47 11.57
C GLU A 81 -10.11 -4.80 12.75
N GLN A 82 -9.57 -4.98 13.95
CA GLN A 82 -10.06 -4.31 15.16
C GLN A 82 -8.88 -3.93 16.04
N ASN A 83 -8.89 -2.66 16.46
CA ASN A 83 -7.79 -2.13 17.27
C ASN A 83 -7.77 -2.68 18.70
N ASN A 84 -8.94 -2.88 19.36
CA ASN A 84 -8.97 -3.18 20.79
C ASN A 84 -10.12 -4.11 21.21
N ILE A 85 -10.23 -5.30 20.57
CA ILE A 85 -11.18 -6.35 20.94
C ILE A 85 -10.47 -7.47 21.68
N LEU A 86 -11.04 -7.87 22.82
CA LEU A 86 -10.50 -8.95 23.65
C LEU A 86 -11.02 -10.32 23.22
N GLN A 87 -12.21 -10.38 22.61
CA GLN A 87 -12.82 -11.61 22.12
C GLN A 87 -13.20 -11.45 20.67
N PRO A 88 -12.72 -12.32 19.78
CA PRO A 88 -13.12 -12.31 18.39
C PRO A 88 -14.60 -12.69 18.25
N ASP A 89 -15.23 -12.16 17.22
CA ASP A 89 -16.55 -12.61 16.79
C ASP A 89 -16.46 -13.22 15.38
N SER A 90 -17.39 -14.10 15.04
CA SER A 90 -17.38 -14.81 13.76
C SER A 90 -17.55 -13.88 12.54
N ILE A 91 -18.01 -12.64 12.74
CA ILE A 91 -18.22 -11.65 11.69
C ILE A 91 -16.90 -10.94 11.37
N ASN A 92 -16.16 -10.58 12.41
CA ASN A 92 -14.94 -9.75 12.31
C ASN A 92 -13.64 -10.58 12.43
N GLY A 93 -13.72 -11.89 12.41
CA GLY A 93 -12.58 -12.79 12.42
C GLY A 93 -12.52 -13.73 13.62
N ASP A 94 -11.46 -14.54 13.69
CA ASP A 94 -11.17 -15.50 14.76
C ASP A 94 -9.98 -15.10 15.63
N GLN A 95 -9.42 -13.89 15.40
CA GLN A 95 -8.26 -13.38 16.11
C GLN A 95 -8.63 -12.20 17.01
N THR A 96 -8.11 -12.19 18.23
CA THR A 96 -8.15 -11.01 19.10
C THR A 96 -7.33 -9.86 18.51
N SER A 97 -7.56 -8.63 18.93
CA SER A 97 -6.72 -7.50 18.52
C SER A 97 -5.25 -7.69 18.86
N LEU A 98 -4.95 -8.29 20.00
CA LEU A 98 -3.58 -8.64 20.41
C LEU A 98 -2.89 -9.56 19.39
N GLU A 99 -3.59 -10.60 18.95
CA GLU A 99 -3.08 -11.55 17.93
C GLU A 99 -2.90 -10.87 16.59
N GLN A 100 -3.86 -10.05 16.16
CA GLN A 100 -3.77 -9.28 14.91
C GLN A 100 -2.59 -8.32 14.91
N TRP A 101 -2.44 -7.50 15.96
CA TRP A 101 -1.30 -6.58 16.10
C TRP A 101 0.05 -7.29 16.16
N ARG A 102 0.13 -8.41 16.87
CA ARG A 102 1.36 -9.25 16.92
C ARG A 102 1.69 -9.83 15.56
N SER A 103 0.69 -10.31 14.83
CA SER A 103 0.90 -10.89 13.51
C SER A 103 1.41 -9.84 12.52
N VAL A 104 0.71 -8.71 12.37
CA VAL A 104 1.12 -7.68 11.41
C VAL A 104 2.47 -7.08 11.76
N SER A 105 2.72 -6.77 13.04
CA SER A 105 4.02 -6.23 13.46
C SER A 105 5.15 -7.26 13.31
N GLY A 106 4.89 -8.52 13.65
CA GLY A 106 5.83 -9.62 13.42
C GLY A 106 6.21 -9.80 11.97
N ALA A 107 5.25 -9.64 11.05
CA ALA A 107 5.51 -9.67 9.62
C ALA A 107 6.41 -8.49 9.20
N PHE A 108 6.06 -7.25 9.52
CA PHE A 108 6.89 -6.08 9.19
C PHE A 108 8.28 -6.12 9.84
N ASN A 109 8.43 -6.67 11.04
CA ASN A 109 9.71 -6.82 11.73
C ASN A 109 10.72 -7.67 10.94
N LYS A 110 10.28 -8.53 10.01
CA LYS A 110 11.18 -9.25 9.08
C LYS A 110 11.95 -8.31 8.15
N LEU A 111 11.48 -7.07 7.99
CA LEU A 111 12.15 -6.02 7.21
C LEU A 111 13.12 -5.16 8.05
N ASN A 112 13.13 -5.30 9.37
CA ASN A 112 14.02 -4.52 10.24
C ASN A 112 15.49 -4.78 9.87
N GLY A 113 16.26 -3.68 9.65
CA GLY A 113 17.64 -3.76 9.18
C GLY A 113 17.81 -4.20 7.71
N VAL A 114 16.71 -4.46 6.99
CA VAL A 114 16.71 -4.88 5.58
C VAL A 114 16.19 -3.78 4.67
N LEU A 115 15.01 -3.23 4.99
CA LEU A 115 14.34 -2.16 4.25
C LEU A 115 13.65 -1.19 5.21
N PRO A 116 13.67 0.12 4.92
CA PRO A 116 12.78 1.04 5.61
C PRO A 116 11.34 0.79 5.20
N TYR A 117 10.40 0.97 6.14
CA TYR A 117 8.97 0.94 5.84
C TYR A 117 8.25 2.10 6.52
N ILE A 118 7.25 2.66 5.83
CA ILE A 118 6.41 3.77 6.30
C ILE A 118 4.97 3.28 6.31
N LEU A 119 4.31 3.39 7.46
CA LEU A 119 2.94 2.95 7.67
C LEU A 119 2.08 4.15 8.03
N CYS A 120 0.91 4.31 7.42
CA CYS A 120 -0.11 5.15 7.99
C CYS A 120 -1.14 4.30 8.74
N THR A 121 -2.03 4.94 9.48
CA THR A 121 -3.12 4.28 10.18
C THR A 121 -4.43 4.46 9.42
N GLY A 122 -5.28 3.41 9.42
CA GLY A 122 -6.62 3.44 8.88
C GLY A 122 -7.68 3.51 9.99
N ASN A 123 -8.96 3.45 9.62
CA ASN A 123 -10.06 3.52 10.59
C ASN A 123 -10.09 2.32 11.55
N HIS A 124 -9.72 1.14 11.08
CA HIS A 124 -9.68 -0.08 11.88
C HIS A 124 -8.52 -0.11 12.89
N ASP A 125 -7.53 0.76 12.73
CA ASP A 125 -6.41 0.92 13.66
C ASP A 125 -6.75 1.82 14.86
N TYR A 126 -8.00 2.33 14.97
CA TYR A 126 -8.47 3.23 16.02
C TYR A 126 -9.71 2.73 16.73
N GLY A 127 -9.91 3.21 17.97
CA GLY A 127 -11.08 2.93 18.79
C GLY A 127 -11.10 1.50 19.31
N ILE A 128 -12.26 0.89 19.30
CA ILE A 128 -12.46 -0.51 19.66
C ILE A 128 -12.44 -1.36 18.39
N LYS A 129 -13.36 -1.09 17.45
CA LYS A 129 -13.50 -1.78 16.17
C LYS A 129 -13.02 -0.92 15.00
N SER A 130 -13.56 0.29 14.86
CA SER A 130 -13.35 1.12 13.68
C SER A 130 -13.60 2.60 13.97
N ALA A 131 -12.59 3.30 14.46
CA ALA A 131 -12.57 4.75 14.67
C ALA A 131 -13.71 5.32 15.53
N GLU A 132 -14.14 4.60 16.58
CA GLU A 132 -15.06 5.14 17.58
C GLU A 132 -14.43 6.28 18.38
N ASN A 133 -13.12 6.30 18.47
CA ASN A 133 -12.30 7.35 19.08
C ASN A 133 -10.89 7.32 18.48
N ARG A 134 -9.97 8.19 18.94
CA ARG A 134 -8.59 8.27 18.43
C ARG A 134 -7.57 7.52 19.28
N TYR A 135 -7.99 6.54 20.06
CA TYR A 135 -7.07 5.61 20.72
C TYR A 135 -6.57 4.55 19.73
N SER A 136 -5.27 4.33 19.66
CA SER A 136 -4.67 3.31 18.82
C SER A 136 -3.59 2.54 19.57
N GLN A 137 -3.53 1.23 19.36
CA GLN A 137 -2.43 0.37 19.83
C GLN A 137 -1.22 0.43 18.88
N PHE A 138 -1.32 1.07 17.73
CA PHE A 138 -0.27 1.20 16.71
C PHE A 138 1.10 1.52 17.33
N ASN A 139 1.14 2.49 18.24
CA ASN A 139 2.40 2.97 18.85
C ASN A 139 3.11 1.94 19.73
N SER A 140 2.38 0.96 20.26
CA SER A 140 2.94 -0.14 21.04
C SER A 140 3.65 -1.17 20.16
N TYR A 141 3.24 -1.29 18.90
CA TYR A 141 3.75 -2.28 17.96
C TYR A 141 4.72 -1.69 16.93
N PHE A 142 4.58 -0.40 16.63
CA PHE A 142 5.43 0.32 15.68
C PHE A 142 6.03 1.58 16.33
N PRO A 143 6.91 1.41 17.34
CA PRO A 143 7.59 2.55 17.94
C PRO A 143 8.63 3.15 16.97
N PRO A 144 8.98 4.45 17.11
CA PRO A 144 9.91 5.13 16.20
C PRO A 144 11.28 4.44 16.06
N GLN A 145 11.74 3.77 17.09
CA GLN A 145 13.01 3.03 17.10
C GLN A 145 12.90 1.57 16.60
N GLY A 146 11.70 1.11 16.22
CA GLY A 146 11.45 -0.29 15.83
C GLY A 146 12.21 -0.74 14.58
N ASN A 147 12.45 0.18 13.63
CA ASN A 147 13.28 -0.07 12.46
C ASN A 147 14.32 1.05 12.31
N ALA A 148 15.59 0.74 12.52
CA ALA A 148 16.68 1.71 12.44
C ALA A 148 16.79 2.39 11.06
N LEU A 149 16.43 1.69 9.97
CA LEU A 149 16.43 2.28 8.62
C LEU A 149 15.30 3.31 8.45
N THR A 150 14.10 3.02 8.96
CA THR A 150 13.00 3.99 8.98
C THR A 150 13.33 5.18 9.90
N GLN A 151 13.89 4.90 11.07
CA GLN A 151 14.31 5.94 12.02
C GLN A 151 15.35 6.88 11.41
N SER A 152 16.29 6.38 10.61
CA SER A 152 17.31 7.21 9.96
C SER A 152 16.75 8.19 8.92
N LEU A 153 15.53 7.97 8.43
CA LEU A 153 14.83 8.86 7.51
C LEU A 153 13.94 9.87 8.24
N LEU A 154 13.65 9.62 9.53
CA LEU A 154 12.68 10.42 10.29
C LEU A 154 13.18 11.83 10.53
N VAL A 155 12.41 12.82 10.05
CA VAL A 155 12.67 14.25 10.24
C VAL A 155 12.03 14.73 11.55
N GLU A 156 10.72 14.54 11.65
CA GLU A 156 9.96 14.91 12.86
C GLU A 156 8.61 14.19 12.92
N MET A 157 7.98 14.26 14.08
CA MET A 157 6.65 13.72 14.34
C MET A 157 5.77 14.80 14.95
N ALA A 158 4.51 14.87 14.49
CA ALA A 158 3.48 15.64 15.15
C ALA A 158 2.79 14.84 16.27
N PRO A 159 2.26 15.49 17.30
CA PRO A 159 1.55 14.80 18.37
C PRO A 159 0.26 14.11 17.88
N ASN A 160 0.03 12.89 18.32
CA ASN A 160 -1.25 12.20 18.15
C ASN A 160 -2.35 12.84 19.03
N ALA A 161 -3.55 12.28 19.04
CA ALA A 161 -4.67 12.84 19.83
C ALA A 161 -4.43 12.81 21.35
N ALA A 162 -3.54 11.95 21.83
CA ALA A 162 -3.12 11.89 23.24
C ALA A 162 -1.95 12.83 23.58
N GLY A 163 -1.47 13.62 22.61
CA GLY A 163 -0.35 14.54 22.81
C GLY A 163 1.04 13.91 22.67
N ALA A 164 1.13 12.62 22.34
CA ALA A 164 2.40 11.92 22.17
C ALA A 164 2.91 12.02 20.71
N LYS A 165 4.22 12.28 20.54
CA LYS A 165 4.87 12.23 19.23
C LYS A 165 5.11 10.78 18.83
N THR A 166 4.47 10.35 17.77
CA THR A 166 4.44 8.95 17.30
C THR A 166 4.50 8.89 15.79
N LEU A 167 4.71 7.68 15.23
CA LEU A 167 4.70 7.48 13.79
C LEU A 167 3.30 7.57 13.14
N GLU A 168 2.22 7.77 13.92
CA GLU A 168 0.90 8.07 13.36
C GLU A 168 0.91 9.32 12.48
N ASN A 169 1.74 10.31 12.87
CA ASN A 169 1.93 11.55 12.11
C ASN A 169 3.43 11.85 12.01
N ALA A 170 4.05 11.42 10.94
CA ALA A 170 5.50 11.49 10.79
C ALA A 170 5.91 12.02 9.41
N CYS A 171 7.03 12.75 9.39
CA CYS A 171 7.69 13.25 8.21
C CYS A 171 9.04 12.57 8.05
N TYR A 172 9.34 12.12 6.83
CA TYR A 172 10.58 11.45 6.49
C TYR A 172 11.24 12.14 5.31
N GLU A 173 12.56 12.24 5.33
CA GLU A 173 13.36 12.68 4.19
C GLU A 173 14.09 11.48 3.61
N TRP A 174 13.95 11.27 2.31
CA TRP A 174 14.60 10.18 1.62
C TRP A 174 15.24 10.65 0.31
N ARG A 175 16.50 10.25 0.08
CA ARG A 175 17.20 10.53 -1.16
C ARG A 175 17.29 9.28 -2.03
N SER A 176 16.80 9.41 -3.26
CA SER A 176 16.80 8.30 -4.22
C SER A 176 18.21 7.94 -4.72
N PRO A 177 18.41 6.71 -5.23
CA PRO A 177 19.63 6.33 -5.93
C PRO A 177 19.97 7.23 -7.12
N THR A 178 18.95 7.87 -7.74
CA THR A 178 19.12 8.82 -8.84
C THR A 178 19.38 10.26 -8.37
N GLY A 179 19.46 10.49 -7.06
CA GLY A 179 19.78 11.76 -6.44
C GLY A 179 18.60 12.73 -6.29
N GLN A 180 17.35 12.29 -6.45
CA GLN A 180 16.16 13.08 -6.13
C GLN A 180 15.87 13.03 -4.64
N ASN A 181 15.44 14.16 -4.07
CA ASN A 181 15.04 14.23 -2.67
C ASN A 181 13.51 14.15 -2.57
N PHE A 182 13.04 13.29 -1.70
CA PHE A 182 11.63 13.09 -1.38
C PHE A 182 11.35 13.50 0.06
N LEU A 183 10.18 14.09 0.28
CA LEU A 183 9.65 14.38 1.61
C LEU A 183 8.34 13.61 1.76
N LEU A 184 8.34 12.57 2.59
CA LEU A 184 7.20 11.68 2.75
C LEU A 184 6.49 11.99 4.08
N PHE A 185 5.18 12.06 4.03
CA PHE A 185 4.33 12.23 5.20
C PHE A 185 3.43 11.02 5.36
N SER A 186 3.44 10.41 6.53
CA SER A 186 2.44 9.46 6.99
C SER A 186 1.48 10.20 7.90
N LEU A 187 0.19 10.12 7.63
CA LEU A 187 -0.84 10.85 8.36
C LEU A 187 -1.81 9.88 9.02
N GLU A 188 -2.27 10.24 10.22
CA GLU A 188 -3.32 9.52 10.95
C GLU A 188 -4.60 9.38 10.12
N PHE A 189 -5.44 8.40 10.41
CA PHE A 189 -6.77 8.29 9.79
C PHE A 189 -7.58 9.55 10.00
N ALA A 190 -8.21 10.05 8.92
CA ALA A 190 -8.99 11.28 8.93
C ALA A 190 -8.27 12.40 9.70
N PRO A 191 -7.08 12.85 9.23
CA PRO A 191 -6.16 13.68 9.98
C PRO A 191 -6.83 14.93 10.53
N ARG A 192 -6.49 15.27 11.77
CA ARG A 192 -7.01 16.50 12.42
C ARG A 192 -6.49 17.75 11.70
N ALA A 193 -7.24 18.85 11.83
CA ALA A 193 -6.85 20.13 11.22
C ALA A 193 -5.43 20.58 11.62
N ALA A 194 -5.04 20.36 12.88
CA ALA A 194 -3.69 20.64 13.37
C ALA A 194 -2.60 19.83 12.64
N ILE A 195 -2.89 18.57 12.27
CA ILE A 195 -1.97 17.73 11.52
C ILE A 195 -1.82 18.21 10.09
N LEU A 196 -2.91 18.61 9.43
CA LEU A 196 -2.85 19.20 8.09
C LEU A 196 -2.04 20.51 8.09
N ALA A 197 -2.22 21.35 9.10
CA ALA A 197 -1.49 22.60 9.28
C ALA A 197 0.03 22.33 9.49
N TRP A 198 0.37 21.38 10.38
CA TRP A 198 1.75 20.96 10.61
C TRP A 198 2.41 20.41 9.32
N THR A 199 1.72 19.52 8.60
CA THR A 199 2.24 18.94 7.35
C THR A 199 2.53 20.03 6.32
N LYS A 200 1.60 20.99 6.17
CA LYS A 200 1.76 22.13 5.26
C LYS A 200 2.93 23.01 5.67
N GLU A 201 3.08 23.30 6.96
CA GLU A 201 4.22 24.08 7.50
C GLU A 201 5.55 23.39 7.18
N VAL A 202 5.69 22.10 7.50
CA VAL A 202 6.93 21.35 7.23
C VAL A 202 7.24 21.33 5.73
N ALA A 203 6.24 21.03 4.89
CA ALA A 203 6.40 21.00 3.43
C ALA A 203 6.84 22.37 2.85
N ALA A 204 6.45 23.47 3.48
CA ALA A 204 6.78 24.83 3.03
C ALA A 204 8.17 25.30 3.48
N ARG A 205 8.86 24.59 4.35
CA ARG A 205 10.19 25.00 4.86
C ARG A 205 11.19 25.16 3.72
N PRO A 206 12.07 26.19 3.75
CA PRO A 206 13.04 26.44 2.69
C PRO A 206 13.89 25.21 2.32
N ALA A 207 14.28 24.40 3.31
CA ALA A 207 15.04 23.16 3.11
C ALA A 207 14.31 22.14 2.21
N TYR A 208 12.96 22.09 2.25
CA TYR A 208 12.16 21.09 1.56
C TYR A 208 11.44 21.61 0.32
N LYS A 209 11.61 22.89 -0.02
CA LYS A 209 10.91 23.52 -1.14
C LYS A 209 11.13 22.84 -2.50
N GLN A 210 12.28 22.18 -2.68
CA GLN A 210 12.65 21.47 -3.90
C GLN A 210 12.43 19.96 -3.81
N HIS A 211 11.99 19.45 -2.65
CA HIS A 211 11.70 18.04 -2.49
C HIS A 211 10.40 17.64 -3.20
N ILE A 212 10.33 16.41 -3.64
CA ILE A 212 9.11 15.81 -4.15
C ILE A 212 8.30 15.33 -2.94
N GLY A 213 7.23 16.06 -2.64
CA GLY A 213 6.34 15.74 -1.51
C GLY A 213 5.42 14.57 -1.84
N VAL A 214 5.33 13.63 -0.91
CA VAL A 214 4.48 12.45 -0.96
C VAL A 214 3.65 12.39 0.31
N VAL A 215 2.34 12.24 0.18
CA VAL A 215 1.42 12.03 1.31
C VAL A 215 0.89 10.61 1.26
N ILE A 216 1.06 9.88 2.34
CA ILE A 216 0.51 8.54 2.57
C ILE A 216 -0.60 8.72 3.61
N THR A 217 -1.82 8.42 3.23
CA THR A 217 -3.01 8.56 4.09
C THR A 217 -3.97 7.41 3.81
N HIS A 218 -5.08 7.31 4.53
CA HIS A 218 -5.99 6.18 4.37
C HIS A 218 -7.22 6.54 3.53
N SER A 219 -8.18 7.26 4.06
CA SER A 219 -9.44 7.63 3.38
C SER A 219 -9.27 8.91 2.57
N TYR A 220 -9.14 8.81 1.24
CA TYR A 220 -8.87 9.96 0.39
C TYR A 220 -9.64 9.95 -0.94
N LEU A 221 -9.46 8.94 -1.80
CA LEU A 221 -10.15 8.77 -3.08
C LEU A 221 -11.10 7.57 -3.05
N ASN A 222 -12.17 7.65 -3.83
CA ASN A 222 -12.96 6.48 -4.21
C ASN A 222 -12.52 5.91 -5.58
N SER A 223 -13.09 4.78 -5.98
CA SER A 223 -12.75 4.08 -7.24
C SER A 223 -13.06 4.87 -8.52
N THR A 224 -13.94 5.88 -8.44
CA THR A 224 -14.24 6.77 -9.58
C THR A 224 -13.31 7.97 -9.67
N GLY A 225 -12.28 8.05 -8.79
CA GLY A 225 -11.36 9.17 -8.72
C GLY A 225 -11.95 10.43 -8.07
N LYS A 226 -13.09 10.33 -7.41
CA LYS A 226 -13.64 11.43 -6.59
C LYS A 226 -13.02 11.39 -5.20
N ARG A 227 -12.68 12.56 -4.66
CA ARG A 227 -12.23 12.65 -3.28
C ARG A 227 -13.40 12.42 -2.34
N ILE A 228 -13.15 11.64 -1.28
CA ILE A 228 -14.14 11.38 -0.23
C ILE A 228 -14.38 12.68 0.53
N GLU A 229 -15.65 13.10 0.62
CA GLU A 229 -16.04 14.35 1.29
C GLU A 229 -16.35 14.14 2.77
N LYS A 230 -17.00 13.02 3.09
CA LYS A 230 -17.47 12.69 4.43
C LYS A 230 -17.65 11.19 4.61
N GLU A 231 -17.39 10.70 5.82
CA GLU A 231 -17.71 9.35 6.27
C GLU A 231 -18.38 9.38 7.66
N ASN A 232 -18.94 8.25 8.06
CA ASN A 232 -19.75 8.13 9.28
C ASN A 232 -18.97 7.49 10.43
N TYR A 233 -17.73 7.92 10.65
CA TYR A 233 -16.96 7.52 11.83
C TYR A 233 -17.19 8.52 12.98
N ALA A 234 -17.10 8.03 14.23
CA ALA A 234 -17.35 8.84 15.41
C ALA A 234 -16.19 9.75 15.81
N VAL A 235 -15.03 9.62 15.18
CA VAL A 235 -13.87 10.49 15.44
C VAL A 235 -14.19 11.96 15.13
N THR A 236 -13.79 12.83 16.02
CA THR A 236 -13.96 14.29 15.87
C THR A 236 -12.78 14.92 15.13
N ASP A 237 -12.95 16.15 14.63
CA ASP A 237 -11.95 16.88 13.82
C ASP A 237 -11.40 16.02 12.69
N ALA A 238 -12.32 15.35 11.97
CA ALA A 238 -12.01 14.41 10.91
C ALA A 238 -11.97 15.12 9.55
N ASN A 239 -10.86 15.02 8.84
CA ASN A 239 -10.71 15.53 7.49
C ASN A 239 -10.50 14.39 6.51
N TYR A 240 -11.34 14.31 5.48
CA TYR A 240 -11.31 13.32 4.43
C TYR A 240 -10.76 13.91 3.13
N GLY A 241 -10.69 13.14 2.08
CA GLY A 241 -10.02 13.47 0.83
C GLY A 241 -10.19 14.89 0.32
N GLU A 242 -11.42 15.42 0.25
CA GLU A 242 -11.66 16.78 -0.26
C GLU A 242 -11.15 17.86 0.71
N ALA A 243 -11.31 17.65 2.01
CA ALA A 243 -10.79 18.56 3.03
C ALA A 243 -9.24 18.53 3.07
N ILE A 244 -8.63 17.33 3.02
CA ILE A 244 -7.17 17.17 2.94
C ILE A 244 -6.63 17.86 1.67
N TYR A 245 -7.28 17.69 0.53
CA TYR A 245 -6.88 18.34 -0.72
C TYR A 245 -6.88 19.86 -0.59
N LYS A 246 -7.96 20.45 -0.12
CA LYS A 246 -8.11 21.92 0.02
C LYS A 246 -7.16 22.52 1.06
N ALA A 247 -7.00 21.86 2.20
CA ALA A 247 -6.22 22.39 3.31
C ALA A 247 -4.71 22.20 3.13
N LEU A 248 -4.30 21.10 2.49
CA LEU A 248 -2.90 20.68 2.41
C LEU A 248 -2.40 20.51 0.97
N ILE A 249 -3.02 19.63 0.17
CA ILE A 249 -2.41 19.14 -1.07
C ILE A 249 -2.36 20.23 -2.14
N GLN A 250 -3.49 20.89 -2.39
CA GLN A 250 -3.59 21.92 -3.42
C GLN A 250 -2.71 23.15 -3.11
N PRO A 251 -2.65 23.69 -1.87
CA PRO A 251 -1.82 24.85 -1.58
C PRO A 251 -0.32 24.54 -1.44
N ALA A 252 0.08 23.29 -1.21
CA ALA A 252 1.50 22.92 -1.07
C ALA A 252 2.16 22.72 -2.43
N GLY A 253 3.04 23.64 -2.80
CA GLY A 253 3.66 23.69 -4.14
C GLY A 253 4.63 22.55 -4.48
N ASN A 254 5.05 21.76 -3.51
CA ASN A 254 5.98 20.64 -3.68
C ASN A 254 5.33 19.26 -3.53
N ILE A 255 4.10 19.13 -3.03
CA ILE A 255 3.40 17.85 -2.97
C ILE A 255 2.99 17.43 -4.38
N ARG A 256 3.43 16.22 -4.78
CA ARG A 256 3.24 15.64 -6.11
C ARG A 256 2.47 14.32 -6.09
N PHE A 257 2.45 13.62 -4.94
CA PHE A 257 1.82 12.32 -4.81
C PHE A 257 0.96 12.22 -3.57
N VAL A 258 -0.20 11.56 -3.71
CA VAL A 258 -1.04 11.10 -2.61
C VAL A 258 -1.35 9.63 -2.85
N PHE A 259 -0.99 8.77 -1.91
CA PHE A 259 -1.31 7.35 -1.91
C PHE A 259 -2.30 7.05 -0.78
N SER A 260 -3.35 6.30 -1.09
CA SER A 260 -4.43 5.98 -0.14
C SER A 260 -4.97 4.56 -0.31
N GLY A 261 -5.61 4.03 0.73
CA GLY A 261 -6.28 2.73 0.78
C GLY A 261 -7.79 2.86 1.01
N HIS A 262 -8.31 2.13 2.00
CA HIS A 262 -9.64 2.24 2.57
C HIS A 262 -10.78 1.62 1.76
N ILE A 263 -10.92 1.90 0.47
CA ILE A 263 -12.09 1.48 -0.31
C ILE A 263 -12.16 -0.04 -0.48
N GLY A 264 -13.23 -0.66 0.01
CA GLY A 264 -13.42 -2.11 0.01
C GLY A 264 -14.90 -2.51 0.08
N ASN A 265 -15.81 -1.67 -0.45
CA ASN A 265 -17.25 -1.90 -0.38
C ASN A 265 -17.78 -2.90 -1.40
N SER A 266 -16.97 -3.30 -2.39
CA SER A 266 -17.31 -4.24 -3.45
C SER A 266 -16.27 -5.35 -3.51
N ASP A 267 -16.69 -6.55 -3.90
CA ASP A 267 -15.80 -7.68 -4.17
C ASP A 267 -15.11 -7.55 -5.54
N GLU A 268 -15.53 -6.58 -6.36
CA GLU A 268 -14.91 -6.30 -7.65
C GLU A 268 -13.63 -5.47 -7.47
N HIS A 269 -12.50 -5.99 -7.93
CA HIS A 269 -11.21 -5.29 -7.82
C HIS A 269 -11.23 -3.88 -8.42
N ARG A 270 -11.97 -3.69 -9.53
CA ARG A 270 -12.10 -2.37 -10.17
C ARG A 270 -12.63 -1.31 -9.22
N ASP A 271 -13.45 -1.68 -8.25
CA ASP A 271 -14.03 -0.78 -7.26
C ASP A 271 -13.10 -0.51 -6.07
N GLN A 272 -11.92 -1.14 -6.04
CA GLN A 272 -10.91 -0.99 -5.01
C GLN A 272 -9.69 -0.18 -5.47
N VAL A 273 -9.70 0.33 -6.71
CA VAL A 273 -8.60 1.09 -7.31
C VAL A 273 -9.10 2.35 -8.00
N GLY A 274 -8.31 3.41 -7.96
CA GLY A 274 -8.66 4.67 -8.62
C GLY A 274 -7.46 5.60 -8.80
N TYR A 275 -7.60 6.53 -9.73
CA TYR A 275 -6.56 7.51 -10.05
C TYR A 275 -7.20 8.86 -10.37
N ARG A 276 -6.53 9.93 -9.94
CA ARG A 276 -6.90 11.30 -10.23
C ARG A 276 -5.67 12.16 -10.45
N LEU A 277 -5.71 12.98 -11.49
CA LEU A 277 -4.71 13.99 -11.79
C LEU A 277 -5.31 15.38 -11.57
N ASP A 278 -4.63 16.20 -10.78
CA ASP A 278 -4.92 17.62 -10.59
C ASP A 278 -3.63 18.44 -10.66
N THR A 279 -3.73 19.74 -10.45
CA THR A 279 -2.56 20.63 -10.30
C THR A 279 -2.60 21.38 -8.98
N ASN A 280 -1.43 21.59 -8.35
CA ASN A 280 -1.31 22.38 -7.14
C ASN A 280 -1.19 23.89 -7.44
N ALA A 281 -1.07 24.70 -6.38
CA ALA A 281 -0.93 26.15 -6.49
C ALA A 281 0.32 26.58 -7.28
N ALA A 282 1.36 25.75 -7.36
CA ALA A 282 2.55 25.96 -8.17
C ALA A 282 2.42 25.46 -9.62
N LYS A 283 1.21 25.09 -10.06
CA LYS A 283 0.90 24.53 -11.40
C LYS A 283 1.63 23.22 -11.71
N LYS A 284 2.03 22.49 -10.68
CA LYS A 284 2.63 21.16 -10.83
C LYS A 284 1.55 20.10 -10.70
N GLU A 285 1.66 19.04 -11.48
CA GLU A 285 0.75 17.89 -11.43
C GLU A 285 0.81 17.19 -10.07
N ILE A 286 -0.34 16.74 -9.59
CA ILE A 286 -0.52 15.95 -8.38
C ILE A 286 -1.17 14.64 -8.78
N HIS A 287 -0.47 13.54 -8.58
CA HIS A 287 -0.94 12.19 -8.84
C HIS A 287 -1.55 11.62 -7.56
N GLN A 288 -2.84 11.39 -7.57
CA GLN A 288 -3.61 10.90 -6.43
C GLN A 288 -4.10 9.50 -6.78
N VAL A 289 -3.70 8.51 -5.99
CA VAL A 289 -3.92 7.10 -6.31
C VAL A 289 -4.50 6.41 -5.09
N VAL A 290 -5.56 5.63 -5.30
CA VAL A 290 -6.06 4.69 -4.32
C VAL A 290 -5.85 3.26 -4.81
N PHE A 291 -5.41 2.39 -3.91
CA PHE A 291 -5.24 0.97 -4.14
C PHE A 291 -5.60 0.19 -2.90
N ASN A 292 -6.56 -0.70 -3.05
CA ASN A 292 -6.89 -1.72 -2.07
C ASN A 292 -7.15 -3.04 -2.78
N ALA A 293 -7.11 -4.15 -2.04
CA ALA A 293 -7.36 -5.50 -2.53
C ALA A 293 -8.01 -6.39 -1.46
N GLN A 294 -8.39 -5.84 -0.32
CA GLN A 294 -8.83 -6.58 0.87
C GLN A 294 -10.05 -7.48 0.65
N ARG A 295 -10.82 -7.26 -0.42
CA ARG A 295 -12.01 -8.05 -0.77
C ARG A 295 -11.71 -9.13 -1.82
N GLU A 296 -10.51 -9.14 -2.39
CA GLU A 296 -10.08 -10.19 -3.30
C GLU A 296 -9.92 -11.55 -2.57
N GLY A 297 -9.99 -12.63 -3.33
CA GLY A 297 -9.82 -13.98 -2.77
C GLY A 297 -10.97 -14.47 -1.91
N GLY A 298 -12.21 -14.05 -2.21
CA GLY A 298 -13.42 -14.56 -1.57
C GLY A 298 -14.14 -13.57 -0.66
N GLY A 299 -13.99 -12.28 -0.90
CA GLY A 299 -14.69 -11.20 -0.19
C GLY A 299 -14.21 -11.03 1.25
N TRP A 300 -15.10 -10.49 2.10
CA TRP A 300 -14.78 -10.16 3.49
C TRP A 300 -14.36 -11.35 4.36
N HIS A 301 -14.81 -12.55 4.05
CA HIS A 301 -14.45 -13.79 4.72
C HIS A 301 -13.46 -14.65 3.94
N GLY A 302 -12.90 -14.10 2.88
CA GLY A 302 -11.93 -14.74 1.99
C GLY A 302 -10.53 -14.87 2.59
N ASN A 303 -9.55 -14.88 1.70
CA ASN A 303 -8.14 -15.09 2.06
C ASN A 303 -7.37 -13.82 2.41
N GLY A 304 -8.01 -12.67 2.36
CA GLY A 304 -7.43 -11.38 2.76
C GLY A 304 -6.96 -10.49 1.61
N GLY A 305 -7.08 -10.92 0.35
CA GLY A 305 -6.70 -10.08 -0.78
C GLY A 305 -5.76 -10.72 -1.79
N ASP A 306 -5.73 -12.05 -1.89
CA ASP A 306 -4.94 -12.80 -2.90
C ASP A 306 -3.45 -12.40 -2.99
N GLY A 307 -2.92 -11.75 -1.96
CA GLY A 307 -1.51 -11.34 -1.91
C GLY A 307 -1.16 -10.19 -2.88
N TRP A 308 -2.14 -9.39 -3.33
CA TRP A 308 -1.87 -8.27 -4.24
C TRP A 308 -1.08 -7.15 -3.58
N LEU A 309 -0.06 -6.65 -4.29
CA LEU A 309 0.73 -5.46 -3.96
C LEU A 309 1.02 -4.65 -5.21
N ARG A 310 1.44 -3.40 -5.06
CA ARG A 310 1.94 -2.58 -6.17
C ARG A 310 3.45 -2.42 -6.11
N ILE A 311 4.09 -2.57 -7.28
CA ILE A 311 5.50 -2.26 -7.51
C ILE A 311 5.53 -0.92 -8.25
N LEU A 312 6.11 0.10 -7.63
CA LEU A 312 6.33 1.41 -8.21
C LEU A 312 7.78 1.47 -8.70
N GLU A 313 8.02 1.28 -9.99
CA GLU A 313 9.35 1.33 -10.59
C GLU A 313 9.68 2.74 -11.06
N PHE A 314 10.60 3.39 -10.39
CA PHE A 314 11.12 4.72 -10.73
C PHE A 314 12.23 4.59 -11.76
N LEU A 315 12.06 5.21 -12.92
CA LEU A 315 13.03 5.15 -14.00
C LEU A 315 14.20 6.12 -13.81
N PRO A 316 15.36 5.87 -14.43
CA PRO A 316 16.53 6.74 -14.35
C PRO A 316 16.32 8.14 -14.94
N ASP A 317 15.27 8.35 -15.74
CA ASP A 317 14.90 9.65 -16.32
C ASP A 317 14.41 10.68 -15.28
N LYS A 318 14.21 10.23 -14.02
CA LYS A 318 13.80 11.04 -12.85
C LYS A 318 12.40 11.66 -12.97
N ARG A 319 11.57 11.15 -13.84
CA ARG A 319 10.22 11.71 -14.10
C ARG A 319 9.17 10.66 -14.44
N THR A 320 9.55 9.39 -14.57
CA THR A 320 8.62 8.31 -14.90
C THR A 320 8.59 7.26 -13.79
N ILE A 321 7.39 6.92 -13.36
CA ILE A 321 7.12 5.77 -12.48
C ILE A 321 6.25 4.81 -13.27
N LYS A 322 6.68 3.56 -13.41
CA LYS A 322 5.83 2.47 -13.88
C LYS A 322 5.17 1.80 -12.70
N VAL A 323 3.87 1.68 -12.74
CA VAL A 323 3.06 1.02 -11.72
C VAL A 323 2.67 -0.36 -12.20
N TYR A 324 2.88 -1.37 -11.37
CA TYR A 324 2.50 -2.75 -11.64
C TYR A 324 1.75 -3.32 -10.44
N THR A 325 0.70 -4.11 -10.70
CA THR A 325 -0.02 -4.88 -9.69
C THR A 325 0.37 -6.35 -9.80
N PHE A 326 0.92 -6.90 -8.73
CA PHE A 326 1.52 -8.23 -8.68
C PHE A 326 1.14 -8.96 -7.40
N SER A 327 0.95 -10.29 -7.50
CA SER A 327 0.68 -11.16 -6.36
C SER A 327 1.83 -12.16 -6.15
N PRO A 328 2.64 -12.00 -5.09
CA PRO A 328 3.58 -13.02 -4.65
C PRO A 328 2.90 -14.36 -4.34
N PHE A 329 1.69 -14.35 -3.79
CA PHE A 329 0.93 -15.55 -3.45
C PHE A 329 0.65 -16.42 -4.68
N PHE A 330 0.13 -15.84 -5.75
CA PHE A 330 -0.05 -16.59 -6.99
C PHE A 330 1.26 -16.97 -7.66
N TYR A 331 2.30 -16.15 -7.50
CA TYR A 331 3.58 -16.37 -8.18
C TYR A 331 4.37 -17.58 -7.66
N ILE A 332 4.30 -17.88 -6.37
CA ILE A 332 5.12 -18.95 -5.77
C ILE A 332 4.73 -20.35 -6.27
N SER A 333 3.47 -20.57 -6.63
CA SER A 333 2.99 -21.86 -7.12
C SER A 333 3.02 -21.92 -8.65
N PRO A 334 3.65 -22.93 -9.28
CA PRO A 334 3.59 -23.11 -10.73
C PRO A 334 2.17 -23.18 -11.30
N ALA A 335 1.22 -23.73 -10.54
CA ALA A 335 -0.18 -23.87 -10.97
C ALA A 335 -0.93 -22.54 -11.05
N THR A 336 -0.60 -21.56 -10.19
CA THR A 336 -1.27 -20.26 -10.12
C THR A 336 -0.42 -19.10 -10.65
N ARG A 337 0.82 -19.34 -11.03
CA ARG A 337 1.76 -18.30 -11.47
C ARG A 337 1.24 -17.44 -12.63
N HIS A 338 0.40 -18.02 -13.49
CA HIS A 338 -0.21 -17.30 -14.60
C HIS A 338 -1.22 -16.24 -14.15
N LEU A 339 -1.68 -16.27 -12.90
CA LEU A 339 -2.59 -15.29 -12.29
C LEU A 339 -1.83 -14.17 -11.56
N ALA A 340 -0.50 -14.25 -11.44
CA ALA A 340 0.29 -13.35 -10.58
C ALA A 340 0.33 -11.88 -11.02
N TRP A 341 -0.12 -11.54 -12.21
CA TRP A 341 -0.09 -10.18 -12.74
C TRP A 341 -1.49 -9.70 -13.12
N ARG A 342 -1.84 -8.49 -12.71
CA ARG A 342 -2.95 -7.72 -13.26
C ARG A 342 -2.41 -6.75 -14.29
N ARG A 343 -3.06 -6.69 -15.47
CA ARG A 343 -2.56 -5.93 -16.64
C ARG A 343 -3.55 -4.92 -17.18
N GLU A 344 -4.69 -4.75 -16.52
CA GLU A 344 -5.69 -3.74 -16.86
C GLU A 344 -5.06 -2.34 -16.72
N ALA A 345 -5.58 -1.37 -17.48
CA ALA A 345 -5.02 -0.01 -17.51
C ALA A 345 -5.01 0.70 -16.14
N TYR A 346 -5.80 0.27 -15.19
CA TYR A 346 -5.84 0.78 -13.82
C TYR A 346 -4.90 0.00 -12.88
N ASP A 347 -4.30 -1.10 -13.33
CA ASP A 347 -3.35 -1.94 -12.58
C ASP A 347 -1.92 -1.81 -13.09
N GLN A 348 -1.77 -1.57 -14.41
CA GLN A 348 -0.48 -1.37 -15.04
C GLN A 348 -0.50 -0.09 -15.86
N PHE A 349 0.21 0.94 -15.41
CA PHE A 349 0.24 2.26 -16.05
C PHE A 349 1.52 3.02 -15.73
N GLU A 350 1.71 4.15 -16.42
CA GLU A 350 2.84 5.06 -16.18
C GLU A 350 2.36 6.38 -15.59
N ILE A 351 3.11 6.89 -14.64
CA ILE A 351 2.99 8.24 -14.09
C ILE A 351 4.20 9.04 -14.56
N ARG A 352 3.96 10.22 -15.16
CA ARG A 352 5.00 11.20 -15.46
C ARG A 352 4.82 12.41 -14.54
N TYR A 353 5.90 12.86 -13.86
CA TYR A 353 5.82 13.89 -12.80
C TYR A 353 6.95 14.92 -12.88
#